data_387e3afc66a6f744a942136bf51d79e2
#
_entry.id   387e3afc66a6f744a942136bf51d79e2
#
_cell.length_a   1.000
_cell.length_b   1.000
_cell.length_c   1.000
_cell.angle_alpha   90.00
_cell.angle_beta   90.00
_cell.angle_gamma   90.00
#
_symmetry.space_group_name_H-M   'P 1'
#
loop_
_entity.id
_entity.type
_entity.pdbx_description
1 polymer ?
#
loop_
_entity_poly.entity_id
_entity_poly.type
_entity_poly.pdbx_seq_one_letter_code
_entity_poly.pdbx_strand_id
1 'polypeptide(L)'
;MPLVRRSVAAASSLIEAGSLTDHLVDQFVHRMGYHPSKSEVKSWDMSIRVLVGDLQDAGLESVEMLLEYRLPLNSKRADVVLCGVHPRTGEESYVVVELKQWNTAIPVDGTDDVIFSESFNQPRLHPVEQVRAYCEYIADMVGMLDGEGEKLAGAAYLHNAVDEAVAGLFLMEPSQHGQLFTSSRRQEFLKFLRSRLDQKPGADAADALLNSAIKPSTQLLAVAADEVQRREQFTLLDEQQVAYSIVMRAVNRAYGANTKQVVVITGGPGSGKSVIALSLMGELARRGRTVMHATGSSALGLMHE
;
A
#
# COMPACT_ATOMS: atom_id res chain seq x y z
N MET A 1 -8.81 -3.80 -10.11
CA MET A 1 -10.23 -4.18 -10.01
C MET A 1 -10.52 -4.64 -8.59
N PRO A 2 -11.55 -4.09 -7.87
CA PRO A 2 -11.90 -4.48 -6.49
C PRO A 2 -12.55 -5.86 -6.46
N LEU A 3 -12.49 -6.56 -5.33
CA LEU A 3 -13.31 -7.76 -5.11
C LEU A 3 -14.79 -7.40 -5.03
N VAL A 4 -15.11 -6.35 -4.27
CA VAL A 4 -16.48 -5.86 -4.09
C VAL A 4 -16.49 -4.34 -4.21
N ARG A 5 -17.49 -3.80 -4.89
CA ARG A 5 -17.83 -2.39 -4.92
C ARG A 5 -19.20 -2.18 -4.29
N ARG A 6 -19.31 -1.29 -3.33
CA ARG A 6 -20.57 -0.90 -2.66
C ARG A 6 -20.46 0.51 -2.11
N SER A 7 -21.58 1.24 -2.07
CA SER A 7 -21.66 2.42 -1.21
C SER A 7 -21.57 2.01 0.27
N VAL A 8 -21.17 2.95 1.12
CA VAL A 8 -21.09 2.72 2.59
C VAL A 8 -22.46 2.26 3.12
N ALA A 9 -23.56 2.90 2.68
CA ALA A 9 -24.92 2.51 3.07
C ALA A 9 -25.23 1.05 2.67
N ALA A 10 -24.91 0.67 1.44
CA ALA A 10 -25.14 -0.70 0.97
C ALA A 10 -24.27 -1.72 1.70
N ALA A 11 -23.03 -1.38 2.02
CA ALA A 11 -22.13 -2.23 2.82
C ALA A 11 -22.65 -2.38 4.26
N SER A 12 -23.16 -1.30 4.88
CA SER A 12 -23.78 -1.37 6.21
C SER A 12 -24.96 -2.34 6.23
N SER A 13 -25.86 -2.27 5.24
CA SER A 13 -27.00 -3.20 5.13
C SER A 13 -26.54 -4.65 5.00
N LEU A 14 -25.46 -4.92 4.25
CA LEU A 14 -24.89 -6.27 4.16
C LEU A 14 -24.22 -6.73 5.47
N ILE A 15 -23.61 -5.82 6.22
CA ILE A 15 -23.06 -6.09 7.55
C ILE A 15 -24.18 -6.45 8.54
N GLU A 16 -25.26 -5.68 8.56
CA GLU A 16 -26.44 -5.94 9.40
C GLU A 16 -27.07 -7.29 9.08
N ALA A 17 -27.11 -7.66 7.81
CA ALA A 17 -27.58 -8.97 7.34
C ALA A 17 -26.57 -10.11 7.59
N GLY A 18 -25.35 -9.81 8.07
CA GLY A 18 -24.29 -10.79 8.29
C GLY A 18 -23.72 -11.41 7.00
N SER A 19 -23.91 -10.78 5.84
CA SER A 19 -23.62 -11.37 4.52
C SER A 19 -22.43 -10.72 3.78
N LEU A 20 -21.86 -9.61 4.28
CA LEU A 20 -20.78 -8.91 3.57
C LEU A 20 -19.53 -9.79 3.43
N THR A 21 -19.14 -10.46 4.49
CA THR A 21 -17.94 -11.33 4.51
C THR A 21 -18.11 -12.51 3.57
N ASP A 22 -19.28 -13.16 3.58
CA ASP A 22 -19.59 -14.25 2.65
C ASP A 22 -19.53 -13.79 1.21
N HIS A 23 -20.06 -12.60 0.92
CA HIS A 23 -19.98 -12.02 -0.42
C HIS A 23 -18.54 -11.74 -0.87
N LEU A 24 -17.67 -11.27 0.03
CA LEU A 24 -16.23 -11.11 -0.25
C LEU A 24 -15.56 -12.45 -0.54
N VAL A 25 -15.85 -13.47 0.26
CA VAL A 25 -15.32 -14.83 0.07
C VAL A 25 -15.75 -15.40 -1.29
N ASP A 26 -17.02 -15.28 -1.64
CA ASP A 26 -17.54 -15.77 -2.93
C ASP A 26 -16.85 -15.08 -4.11
N GLN A 27 -16.72 -13.75 -4.05
CA GLN A 27 -16.02 -12.98 -5.08
C GLN A 27 -14.54 -13.34 -5.17
N PHE A 28 -13.89 -13.59 -4.02
CA PHE A 28 -12.50 -14.02 -3.98
C PHE A 28 -12.34 -15.39 -4.64
N VAL A 29 -13.14 -16.37 -4.25
CA VAL A 29 -13.11 -17.73 -4.83
C VAL A 29 -13.38 -17.69 -6.32
N HIS A 30 -14.38 -16.92 -6.75
CA HIS A 30 -14.72 -16.78 -8.17
C HIS A 30 -13.55 -16.22 -9.00
N ARG A 31 -12.79 -15.27 -8.46
CA ARG A 31 -11.71 -14.59 -9.20
C ARG A 31 -10.35 -15.29 -9.08
N MET A 32 -10.06 -15.87 -7.92
CA MET A 32 -8.74 -16.45 -7.62
C MET A 32 -8.70 -17.97 -7.83
N GLY A 33 -9.85 -18.65 -7.82
CA GLY A 33 -9.94 -20.11 -7.97
C GLY A 33 -9.59 -20.90 -6.71
N TYR A 34 -9.37 -20.24 -5.58
CA TYR A 34 -9.09 -20.86 -4.28
C TYR A 34 -9.71 -20.04 -3.14
N HIS A 35 -9.85 -20.66 -1.97
CA HIS A 35 -10.42 -19.99 -0.78
C HIS A 35 -9.39 -19.07 -0.10
N PRO A 36 -9.82 -17.88 0.40
CA PRO A 36 -8.97 -17.02 1.23
C PRO A 36 -8.59 -17.74 2.52
N SER A 37 -7.49 -17.33 3.14
CA SER A 37 -7.09 -17.85 4.44
C SER A 37 -8.09 -17.46 5.54
N LYS A 38 -8.20 -18.25 6.60
CA LYS A 38 -9.08 -17.94 7.75
C LYS A 38 -8.73 -16.60 8.40
N SER A 39 -7.44 -16.24 8.41
CA SER A 39 -6.97 -14.95 8.94
C SER A 39 -7.42 -13.79 8.08
N GLU A 40 -7.40 -13.94 6.76
CA GLU A 40 -7.87 -12.94 5.79
C GLU A 40 -9.38 -12.70 5.93
N VAL A 41 -10.18 -13.77 5.98
CA VAL A 41 -11.64 -13.68 6.19
C VAL A 41 -11.97 -12.98 7.52
N LYS A 42 -11.26 -13.34 8.60
CA LYS A 42 -11.43 -12.68 9.90
C LYS A 42 -11.04 -11.21 9.85
N SER A 43 -10.00 -10.87 9.10
CA SER A 43 -9.58 -9.49 8.92
C SER A 43 -10.66 -8.67 8.21
N TRP A 44 -11.24 -9.19 7.14
CA TRP A 44 -12.35 -8.52 6.45
C TRP A 44 -13.53 -8.26 7.36
N ASP A 45 -13.99 -9.31 8.08
CA ASP A 45 -15.14 -9.19 8.96
C ASP A 45 -14.97 -8.11 10.04
N MET A 46 -13.80 -8.06 10.65
CA MET A 46 -13.56 -7.11 11.74
C MET A 46 -13.25 -5.70 11.24
N SER A 47 -12.29 -5.56 10.31
CA SER A 47 -11.78 -4.25 9.94
C SER A 47 -12.74 -3.45 9.08
N ILE A 48 -13.46 -4.12 8.16
CA ILE A 48 -14.43 -3.43 7.29
C ILE A 48 -15.63 -2.94 8.10
N ARG A 49 -16.07 -3.70 9.11
CA ARG A 49 -17.14 -3.23 10.04
C ARG A 49 -16.76 -1.95 10.77
N VAL A 50 -15.53 -1.89 11.28
CA VAL A 50 -15.05 -0.69 11.96
C VAL A 50 -15.03 0.50 10.99
N LEU A 51 -14.46 0.33 9.80
CA LEU A 51 -14.40 1.40 8.80
C LEU A 51 -15.79 1.86 8.36
N VAL A 52 -16.74 0.95 8.12
CA VAL A 52 -18.11 1.31 7.73
C VAL A 52 -18.80 2.10 8.82
N GLY A 53 -18.65 1.70 10.09
CA GLY A 53 -19.18 2.47 11.23
C GLY A 53 -18.55 3.88 11.33
N ASP A 54 -17.25 3.99 11.10
CA ASP A 54 -16.55 5.28 11.10
C ASP A 54 -17.01 6.18 9.95
N LEU A 55 -17.24 5.62 8.76
CA LEU A 55 -17.76 6.37 7.61
C LEU A 55 -19.22 6.83 7.84
N GLN A 56 -20.06 6.03 8.50
CA GLN A 56 -21.40 6.44 8.90
C GLN A 56 -21.36 7.58 9.92
N ASP A 57 -20.52 7.47 10.97
CA ASP A 57 -20.32 8.53 11.95
C ASP A 57 -19.72 9.81 11.32
N ALA A 58 -19.03 9.67 10.19
CA ALA A 58 -18.58 10.78 9.39
C ALA A 58 -19.66 11.38 8.49
N GLY A 59 -20.85 10.75 8.35
CA GLY A 59 -21.92 11.15 7.44
C GLY A 59 -21.59 10.90 5.96
N LEU A 60 -20.80 9.85 5.67
CA LEU A 60 -20.26 9.54 4.35
C LEU A 60 -20.90 8.30 3.72
N GLU A 61 -22.20 8.08 3.97
CA GLU A 61 -22.95 6.90 3.53
C GLU A 61 -23.04 6.75 2.01
N SER A 62 -22.93 7.86 1.27
CA SER A 62 -22.99 7.88 -0.19
C SER A 62 -21.65 7.67 -0.89
N VAL A 63 -20.55 7.62 -0.12
CA VAL A 63 -19.21 7.31 -0.65
C VAL A 63 -19.17 5.87 -1.14
N GLU A 64 -18.52 5.63 -2.29
CA GLU A 64 -18.29 4.29 -2.82
C GLU A 64 -17.02 3.69 -2.23
N MET A 65 -17.08 2.43 -1.83
CA MET A 65 -15.96 1.64 -1.34
C MET A 65 -15.58 0.58 -2.38
N LEU A 66 -14.33 0.57 -2.75
CA LEU A 66 -13.71 -0.49 -3.54
C LEU A 66 -12.92 -1.38 -2.57
N LEU A 67 -13.51 -2.49 -2.14
CA LEU A 67 -12.92 -3.41 -1.17
C LEU A 67 -11.94 -4.35 -1.89
N GLU A 68 -10.77 -4.57 -1.27
CA GLU A 68 -9.70 -5.41 -1.82
C GLU A 68 -9.35 -5.00 -3.26
N TYR A 69 -9.03 -3.72 -3.43
CA TYR A 69 -8.73 -3.15 -4.74
C TYR A 69 -7.37 -3.65 -5.24
N ARG A 70 -7.40 -4.56 -6.22
CA ARG A 70 -6.18 -5.06 -6.86
C ARG A 70 -5.52 -3.94 -7.65
N LEU A 71 -4.25 -3.68 -7.33
CA LEU A 71 -3.43 -2.69 -8.02
C LEU A 71 -3.27 -3.06 -9.52
N PRO A 72 -3.27 -2.07 -10.43
CA PRO A 72 -3.08 -2.31 -11.85
C PRO A 72 -1.81 -3.10 -12.12
N LEU A 73 -1.88 -4.12 -12.98
CA LEU A 73 -0.73 -4.96 -13.37
C LEU A 73 0.06 -5.59 -12.21
N ASN A 74 -0.53 -5.65 -11.02
CA ASN A 74 0.10 -6.17 -9.82
C ASN A 74 -0.79 -7.23 -9.14
N SER A 75 -0.21 -8.10 -8.32
CA SER A 75 -0.96 -9.05 -7.49
C SER A 75 -1.37 -8.48 -6.13
N LYS A 76 -0.81 -7.35 -5.72
CA LYS A 76 -1.12 -6.68 -4.44
C LYS A 76 -2.49 -6.04 -4.48
N ARG A 77 -3.08 -5.89 -3.31
CA ARG A 77 -4.40 -5.30 -3.10
C ARG A 77 -4.32 -4.26 -2.00
N ALA A 78 -4.92 -3.11 -2.23
CA ALA A 78 -5.23 -2.16 -1.16
C ALA A 78 -6.52 -2.60 -0.47
N ASP A 79 -6.56 -2.56 0.85
CA ASP A 79 -7.71 -3.04 1.63
C ASP A 79 -8.99 -2.31 1.20
N VAL A 80 -8.95 -0.98 1.12
CA VAL A 80 -10.09 -0.16 0.69
C VAL A 80 -9.61 1.06 -0.09
N VAL A 81 -10.29 1.36 -1.21
CA VAL A 81 -10.21 2.66 -1.86
C VAL A 81 -11.60 3.31 -1.77
N LEU A 82 -11.68 4.44 -1.08
CA LEU A 82 -12.88 5.26 -0.98
C LEU A 82 -12.93 6.19 -2.18
N CYS A 83 -14.06 6.25 -2.86
CA CYS A 83 -14.29 7.09 -4.02
C CYS A 83 -15.45 8.05 -3.73
N GLY A 84 -15.23 9.33 -3.93
CA GLY A 84 -16.24 10.36 -3.65
C GLY A 84 -15.92 11.68 -4.33
N VAL A 85 -16.49 12.75 -3.80
CA VAL A 85 -16.32 14.11 -4.28
C VAL A 85 -15.60 14.93 -3.22
N HIS A 86 -14.60 15.71 -3.64
CA HIS A 86 -13.86 16.55 -2.72
C HIS A 86 -14.75 17.74 -2.24
N PRO A 87 -14.85 17.98 -0.91
CA PRO A 87 -15.83 18.92 -0.36
C PRO A 87 -15.61 20.39 -0.79
N ARG A 88 -14.37 20.77 -1.13
CA ARG A 88 -14.04 22.16 -1.52
C ARG A 88 -14.01 22.36 -3.04
N THR A 89 -13.43 21.41 -3.79
CA THR A 89 -13.26 21.57 -5.25
C THR A 89 -14.46 21.04 -6.02
N GLY A 90 -15.22 20.09 -5.48
CA GLY A 90 -16.30 19.41 -6.17
C GLY A 90 -15.84 18.39 -7.22
N GLU A 91 -14.53 18.13 -7.30
CA GLU A 91 -13.94 17.13 -8.21
C GLU A 91 -13.90 15.75 -7.55
N GLU A 92 -13.57 14.72 -8.33
CA GLU A 92 -13.36 13.37 -7.81
C GLU A 92 -12.24 13.38 -6.77
N SER A 93 -12.45 12.61 -5.72
CA SER A 93 -11.49 12.44 -4.63
C SER A 93 -11.43 10.99 -4.19
N TYR A 94 -10.21 10.53 -3.94
CA TYR A 94 -9.91 9.15 -3.62
C TYR A 94 -9.09 9.07 -2.33
N VAL A 95 -9.46 8.12 -1.46
CA VAL A 95 -8.69 7.84 -0.25
C VAL A 95 -8.38 6.35 -0.18
N VAL A 96 -7.10 6.01 -0.22
CA VAL A 96 -6.63 4.65 0.06
C VAL A 96 -6.56 4.47 1.57
N VAL A 97 -7.24 3.46 2.09
CA VAL A 97 -7.21 3.13 3.53
C VAL A 97 -6.61 1.74 3.69
N GLU A 98 -5.50 1.66 4.40
CA GLU A 98 -4.87 0.43 4.84
C GLU A 98 -5.28 0.15 6.28
N LEU A 99 -5.92 -0.99 6.53
CA LEU A 99 -6.52 -1.37 7.81
C LEU A 99 -5.62 -2.35 8.56
N LYS A 100 -5.28 -2.04 9.80
CA LYS A 100 -4.44 -2.89 10.64
C LYS A 100 -5.14 -3.21 11.97
N GLN A 101 -5.16 -4.49 12.32
CA GLN A 101 -5.67 -4.99 13.61
C GLN A 101 -4.57 -5.10 14.67
N TRP A 102 -3.42 -4.48 14.43
CA TRP A 102 -2.30 -4.55 15.38
C TRP A 102 -2.63 -3.81 16.67
N ASN A 103 -2.24 -4.40 17.79
CA ASN A 103 -2.35 -3.77 19.10
C ASN A 103 -1.03 -3.06 19.47
N THR A 104 0.10 -3.61 19.02
CA THR A 104 1.44 -3.10 19.29
C THR A 104 2.30 -3.17 18.03
N ALA A 105 3.19 -2.21 17.85
CA ALA A 105 4.24 -2.27 16.85
C ALA A 105 5.40 -1.35 17.24
N ILE A 106 6.62 -1.79 16.95
CA ILE A 106 7.84 -1.02 17.21
C ILE A 106 8.70 -0.96 15.93
N PRO A 107 9.36 0.17 15.66
CA PRO A 107 10.32 0.27 14.58
C PRO A 107 11.50 -0.69 14.78
N VAL A 108 12.05 -1.21 13.68
CA VAL A 108 13.26 -2.04 13.72
C VAL A 108 14.49 -1.13 13.63
N ASP A 109 15.35 -1.17 14.64
CA ASP A 109 16.54 -0.34 14.71
C ASP A 109 17.38 -0.36 13.43
N GLY A 110 17.71 0.84 12.94
CA GLY A 110 18.52 1.04 11.74
C GLY A 110 17.76 0.80 10.43
N THR A 111 16.43 0.84 10.48
CA THR A 111 15.53 0.95 9.33
C THR A 111 14.49 2.00 9.65
N ASP A 112 14.08 2.79 8.66
CA ASP A 112 13.07 3.84 8.84
C ASP A 112 11.65 3.33 8.55
N ASP A 113 11.53 2.27 7.76
CA ASP A 113 10.29 1.78 7.16
C ASP A 113 9.91 0.34 7.54
N VAL A 114 10.70 -0.33 8.41
CA VAL A 114 10.41 -1.69 8.87
C VAL A 114 10.00 -1.70 10.33
N ILE A 115 8.94 -2.43 10.61
CA ILE A 115 8.41 -2.58 11.97
C ILE A 115 8.38 -4.04 12.38
N PHE A 116 8.33 -4.26 13.68
CA PHE A 116 8.09 -5.55 14.32
C PHE A 116 6.92 -5.45 15.31
N SER A 117 6.16 -6.51 15.43
CA SER A 117 5.14 -6.66 16.48
C SER A 117 5.17 -8.09 16.99
N GLU A 118 4.86 -8.28 18.25
CA GLU A 118 4.72 -9.62 18.85
C GLU A 118 3.60 -10.44 18.19
N SER A 119 2.68 -9.78 17.50
CA SER A 119 1.59 -10.44 16.80
C SER A 119 2.03 -11.21 15.54
N PHE A 120 3.27 -11.00 15.06
CA PHE A 120 3.81 -11.68 13.88
C PHE A 120 5.32 -11.88 13.99
N ASN A 121 5.80 -13.06 13.63
CA ASN A 121 7.20 -13.45 13.77
C ASN A 121 8.12 -12.96 12.62
N GLN A 122 7.70 -11.96 11.86
CA GLN A 122 8.44 -11.44 10.71
C GLN A 122 8.38 -9.92 10.68
N PRO A 123 9.46 -9.24 10.26
CA PRO A 123 9.41 -7.81 9.99
C PRO A 123 8.34 -7.48 8.94
N ARG A 124 7.66 -6.36 9.12
CA ARG A 124 6.63 -5.85 8.21
C ARG A 124 6.99 -4.45 7.78
N LEU A 125 6.45 -4.05 6.64
CA LEU A 125 6.54 -2.67 6.19
C LEU A 125 5.73 -1.77 7.14
N HIS A 126 6.25 -0.57 7.40
CA HIS A 126 5.53 0.45 8.14
C HIS A 126 4.19 0.76 7.46
N PRO A 127 3.05 0.82 8.18
CA PRO A 127 1.73 0.98 7.56
C PRO A 127 1.59 2.24 6.71
N VAL A 128 2.26 3.33 7.12
CA VAL A 128 2.28 4.58 6.36
C VAL A 128 3.06 4.41 5.05
N GLU A 129 4.20 3.73 5.07
CA GLU A 129 4.96 3.43 3.84
C GLU A 129 4.17 2.52 2.90
N GLN A 130 3.46 1.55 3.46
CA GLN A 130 2.62 0.67 2.65
C GLN A 130 1.54 1.44 1.90
N VAL A 131 0.77 2.30 2.60
CA VAL A 131 -0.30 3.08 1.95
C VAL A 131 0.27 4.16 1.02
N ARG A 132 1.41 4.76 1.37
CA ARG A 132 2.13 5.73 0.53
C ARG A 132 2.54 5.09 -0.80
N ALA A 133 3.19 3.94 -0.75
CA ALA A 133 3.59 3.18 -1.93
C ALA A 133 2.38 2.78 -2.80
N TYR A 134 1.25 2.43 -2.19
CA TYR A 134 0.03 2.12 -2.93
C TYR A 134 -0.55 3.36 -3.63
N CYS A 135 -0.58 4.51 -2.96
CA CYS A 135 -1.02 5.77 -3.57
C CYS A 135 -0.12 6.17 -4.75
N GLU A 136 1.20 6.15 -4.55
CA GLU A 136 2.17 6.47 -5.60
C GLU A 136 2.02 5.52 -6.80
N TYR A 137 1.91 4.22 -6.53
CA TYR A 137 1.70 3.22 -7.58
C TYR A 137 0.38 3.45 -8.36
N ILE A 138 -0.71 3.77 -7.66
CA ILE A 138 -2.01 4.06 -8.30
C ILE A 138 -1.91 5.34 -9.13
N ALA A 139 -1.29 6.40 -8.61
CA ALA A 139 -1.10 7.65 -9.33
C ALA A 139 -0.27 7.46 -10.62
N ASP A 140 0.77 6.64 -10.56
CA ASP A 140 1.62 6.35 -11.72
C ASP A 140 0.93 5.50 -12.80
N MET A 141 0.09 4.55 -12.37
CA MET A 141 -0.51 3.55 -13.27
C MET A 141 -1.88 3.95 -13.83
N VAL A 142 -2.63 4.79 -13.13
CA VAL A 142 -4.00 5.17 -13.48
C VAL A 142 -3.99 6.50 -14.23
N GLY A 143 -4.31 6.49 -15.52
CA GLY A 143 -4.15 7.64 -16.42
C GLY A 143 -4.86 8.91 -15.98
N MET A 144 -6.05 8.79 -15.36
CA MET A 144 -6.81 9.95 -14.87
C MET A 144 -6.17 10.65 -13.65
N LEU A 145 -5.21 10.01 -12.99
CA LEU A 145 -4.49 10.55 -11.83
C LEU A 145 -3.12 11.11 -12.19
N ASP A 146 -2.76 11.12 -13.49
CA ASP A 146 -1.48 11.63 -13.97
C ASP A 146 -1.37 13.14 -13.77
N GLY A 147 -0.44 13.56 -12.92
CA GLY A 147 -0.30 14.97 -12.52
C GLY A 147 -1.37 15.46 -11.55
N GLU A 148 -2.36 14.64 -11.20
CA GLU A 148 -3.51 14.93 -10.33
C GLU A 148 -3.32 14.36 -8.92
N GLY A 149 -2.10 14.33 -8.41
CA GLY A 149 -1.77 13.72 -7.11
C GLY A 149 -2.59 14.27 -5.94
N GLU A 150 -3.14 15.48 -6.05
CA GLU A 150 -4.01 16.06 -5.03
C GLU A 150 -5.37 15.35 -4.90
N LYS A 151 -5.82 14.66 -5.95
CA LYS A 151 -7.08 13.89 -5.93
C LYS A 151 -6.97 12.61 -5.09
N LEU A 152 -5.75 12.15 -4.80
CA LEU A 152 -5.49 10.90 -4.08
C LEU A 152 -4.87 11.20 -2.70
N ALA A 153 -5.37 10.55 -1.68
CA ALA A 153 -4.81 10.60 -0.32
C ALA A 153 -4.71 9.20 0.28
N GLY A 154 -3.85 9.01 1.28
CA GLY A 154 -3.63 7.73 1.92
C GLY A 154 -3.69 7.80 3.44
N ALA A 155 -4.29 6.79 4.06
CA ALA A 155 -4.37 6.64 5.50
C ALA A 155 -4.09 5.20 5.92
N ALA A 156 -3.21 5.01 6.89
CA ALA A 156 -3.06 3.78 7.62
C ALA A 156 -3.85 3.88 8.93
N TYR A 157 -4.81 2.98 9.15
CA TYR A 157 -5.67 2.99 10.32
C TYR A 157 -5.49 1.74 11.16
N LEU A 158 -4.81 1.91 12.30
CA LEU A 158 -4.57 0.88 13.31
C LEU A 158 -5.71 0.93 14.33
N HIS A 159 -6.87 0.43 13.95
CA HIS A 159 -8.11 0.62 14.69
C HIS A 159 -8.18 -0.11 16.04
N ASN A 160 -7.22 -1.00 16.36
CA ASN A 160 -7.10 -1.66 17.66
C ASN A 160 -5.98 -1.07 18.53
N ALA A 161 -5.03 -0.33 17.97
CA ALA A 161 -3.91 0.21 18.70
C ALA A 161 -4.24 1.56 19.36
N VAL A 162 -3.70 1.79 20.54
CA VAL A 162 -3.62 3.12 21.16
C VAL A 162 -2.27 3.76 20.84
N ASP A 163 -2.18 5.09 20.90
CA ASP A 163 -0.98 5.84 20.52
C ASP A 163 0.28 5.38 21.26
N GLU A 164 0.17 5.11 22.55
CA GLU A 164 1.28 4.70 23.41
C GLU A 164 1.88 3.35 22.97
N ALA A 165 1.03 2.43 22.50
CA ALA A 165 1.43 1.09 22.10
C ALA A 165 2.16 1.06 20.74
N VAL A 166 2.09 2.14 19.98
CA VAL A 166 2.69 2.30 18.64
C VAL A 166 3.42 3.63 18.50
N ALA A 167 3.87 4.23 19.61
CA ALA A 167 4.46 5.57 19.64
C ALA A 167 5.64 5.74 18.66
N GLY A 168 6.45 4.71 18.46
CA GLY A 168 7.56 4.73 17.50
C GLY A 168 7.13 4.87 16.05
N LEU A 169 5.90 4.51 15.68
CA LEU A 169 5.41 4.68 14.32
C LEU A 169 5.14 6.16 13.96
N PHE A 170 4.90 7.01 14.94
CA PHE A 170 4.70 8.45 14.73
C PHE A 170 5.99 9.23 14.47
N LEU A 171 7.15 8.57 14.49
CA LEU A 171 8.42 9.17 14.06
C LEU A 171 8.48 9.34 12.53
N MET A 172 7.67 8.59 11.80
CA MET A 172 7.55 8.75 10.36
C MET A 172 6.75 10.00 10.01
N GLU A 173 7.32 10.87 9.19
CA GLU A 173 6.67 12.12 8.78
C GLU A 173 5.40 11.85 7.98
N PRO A 174 4.28 12.47 8.34
CA PRO A 174 3.03 12.33 7.61
C PRO A 174 3.12 13.02 6.24
N SER A 175 2.40 12.49 5.26
CA SER A 175 2.26 13.09 3.94
C SER A 175 0.80 12.98 3.47
N GLN A 176 0.47 13.59 2.34
CA GLN A 176 -0.86 13.42 1.74
C GLN A 176 -1.19 11.95 1.43
N HIS A 177 -0.19 11.18 0.97
CA HIS A 177 -0.34 9.77 0.62
C HIS A 177 -0.12 8.83 1.81
N GLY A 178 0.23 9.35 2.99
CA GLY A 178 0.50 8.51 4.16
C GLY A 178 0.28 9.25 5.47
N GLN A 179 -0.87 9.03 6.08
CA GLN A 179 -1.18 9.51 7.43
C GLN A 179 -1.46 8.31 8.33
N LEU A 180 -1.10 8.42 9.61
CA LEU A 180 -1.28 7.37 10.60
C LEU A 180 -2.38 7.74 11.59
N PHE A 181 -3.33 6.82 11.75
CA PHE A 181 -4.39 6.93 12.74
C PHE A 181 -4.47 5.67 13.58
N THR A 182 -4.78 5.84 14.85
CA THR A 182 -5.02 4.77 15.83
C THR A 182 -6.45 4.85 16.36
N SER A 183 -6.85 3.92 17.20
CA SER A 183 -8.13 4.02 17.93
C SER A 183 -8.22 5.28 18.78
N SER A 184 -7.11 5.75 19.38
CA SER A 184 -7.03 7.01 20.13
C SER A 184 -7.27 8.23 19.24
N ARG A 185 -6.92 8.15 17.95
CA ARG A 185 -7.07 9.24 16.97
C ARG A 185 -8.26 9.06 16.04
N ARG A 186 -9.27 8.34 16.50
CA ARG A 186 -10.48 8.09 15.69
C ARG A 186 -11.14 9.39 15.20
N GLN A 187 -11.22 10.41 16.06
CA GLN A 187 -11.84 11.69 15.69
C GLN A 187 -11.03 12.44 14.62
N GLU A 188 -9.70 12.39 14.68
CA GLU A 188 -8.81 12.94 13.66
C GLU A 188 -8.97 12.19 12.35
N PHE A 189 -9.14 10.86 12.39
CA PHE A 189 -9.43 10.06 11.20
C PHE A 189 -10.75 10.47 10.55
N LEU A 190 -11.84 10.61 11.32
CA LEU A 190 -13.12 11.10 10.80
C LEU A 190 -13.00 12.51 10.20
N LYS A 191 -12.24 13.40 10.86
CA LYS A 191 -11.96 14.74 10.35
C LYS A 191 -11.16 14.69 9.03
N PHE A 192 -10.16 13.81 8.95
CA PHE A 192 -9.39 13.59 7.72
C PHE A 192 -10.32 13.11 6.59
N LEU A 193 -11.17 12.10 6.82
CA LEU A 193 -12.12 11.62 5.81
C LEU A 193 -13.04 12.73 5.30
N ARG A 194 -13.62 13.54 6.20
CA ARG A 194 -14.48 14.69 5.83
C ARG A 194 -13.72 15.80 5.11
N SER A 195 -12.42 15.89 5.27
CA SER A 195 -11.60 16.87 4.54
C SER A 195 -11.38 16.49 3.09
N ARG A 196 -11.53 15.20 2.78
CA ARG A 196 -11.29 14.60 1.45
C ARG A 196 -12.56 14.21 0.71
N LEU A 197 -13.63 13.88 1.44
CA LEU A 197 -14.86 13.29 0.91
C LEU A 197 -16.09 14.07 1.40
N ASP A 198 -16.97 14.42 0.48
CA ASP A 198 -18.28 15.03 0.71
C ASP A 198 -19.36 13.95 0.87
N GLN A 199 -20.52 14.32 1.37
CA GLN A 199 -21.73 13.47 1.48
C GLN A 199 -22.37 13.12 0.13
N LYS A 200 -21.86 13.67 -0.97
CA LYS A 200 -22.35 13.42 -2.33
C LYS A 200 -22.06 11.98 -2.76
N PRO A 201 -22.90 11.43 -3.69
CA PRO A 201 -22.66 10.09 -4.23
C PRO A 201 -21.28 9.95 -4.86
N GLY A 202 -20.60 8.85 -4.53
CA GLY A 202 -19.26 8.53 -5.03
C GLY A 202 -19.26 7.61 -6.26
N ALA A 203 -20.41 7.24 -6.78
CA ALA A 203 -20.53 6.27 -7.87
C ALA A 203 -19.77 6.70 -9.14
N ASP A 204 -19.90 7.96 -9.54
CA ASP A 204 -19.24 8.51 -10.75
C ASP A 204 -17.72 8.50 -10.58
N ALA A 205 -17.22 8.88 -9.40
CA ALA A 205 -15.79 8.82 -9.09
C ALA A 205 -15.26 7.37 -9.13
N ALA A 206 -16.02 6.42 -8.60
CA ALA A 206 -15.65 5.00 -8.67
C ALA A 206 -15.66 4.49 -10.12
N ASP A 207 -16.62 4.89 -10.94
CA ASP A 207 -16.67 4.56 -12.37
C ASP A 207 -15.49 5.18 -13.12
N ALA A 208 -15.15 6.43 -12.86
CA ALA A 208 -14.02 7.12 -13.46
C ALA A 208 -12.70 6.38 -13.15
N LEU A 209 -12.47 6.01 -11.89
CA LEU A 209 -11.27 5.26 -11.48
C LEU A 209 -11.18 3.88 -12.14
N LEU A 210 -12.30 3.14 -12.16
CA LEU A 210 -12.34 1.77 -12.68
C LEU A 210 -12.25 1.68 -14.20
N ASN A 211 -12.73 2.70 -14.91
CA ASN A 211 -12.70 2.79 -16.37
C ASN A 211 -11.51 3.58 -16.90
N SER A 212 -10.66 4.14 -16.02
CA SER A 212 -9.46 4.85 -16.42
C SER A 212 -8.51 3.94 -17.20
N ALA A 213 -7.90 4.49 -18.24
CA ALA A 213 -6.83 3.79 -18.96
C ALA A 213 -5.68 3.50 -17.99
N ILE A 214 -5.22 2.24 -18.00
CA ILE A 214 -3.97 1.88 -17.33
C ILE A 214 -2.87 2.32 -18.27
N LYS A 215 -1.95 3.16 -17.79
CA LYS A 215 -0.75 3.51 -18.52
C LYS A 215 0.06 2.23 -18.71
N PRO A 216 0.32 1.78 -19.95
CA PRO A 216 1.34 0.76 -20.14
C PRO A 216 2.64 1.35 -19.60
N SER A 217 3.37 0.58 -18.83
CA SER A 217 4.67 1.01 -18.34
C SER A 217 5.63 1.21 -19.53
N THR A 218 5.50 2.35 -20.22
CA THR A 218 6.63 2.97 -20.95
C THR A 218 7.81 3.12 -19.99
N GLN A 219 7.55 3.10 -18.69
CA GLN A 219 8.52 3.05 -17.62
C GLN A 219 9.45 1.84 -17.69
N LEU A 220 9.03 0.64 -18.06
CA LEU A 220 9.96 -0.49 -18.12
C LEU A 220 11.01 -0.30 -19.24
N LEU A 221 10.63 0.32 -20.34
CA LEU A 221 11.58 0.66 -21.43
C LEU A 221 12.28 2.00 -21.19
N ALA A 222 11.60 2.99 -20.59
CA ALA A 222 12.22 4.24 -20.17
C ALA A 222 13.16 4.03 -18.98
N VAL A 223 12.84 3.10 -18.07
CA VAL A 223 13.67 2.67 -16.94
C VAL A 223 14.95 2.00 -17.43
N ALA A 224 14.91 1.15 -18.43
CA ALA A 224 16.13 0.61 -19.03
C ALA A 224 16.99 1.71 -19.70
N ALA A 225 16.36 2.76 -20.22
CA ALA A 225 17.09 3.89 -20.83
C ALA A 225 17.52 4.96 -19.81
N ASP A 226 16.79 5.17 -18.71
CA ASP A 226 17.03 6.21 -17.70
C ASP A 226 17.79 5.70 -16.45
N GLU A 227 17.88 4.39 -16.23
CA GLU A 227 18.72 3.81 -15.15
C GLU A 227 20.20 4.18 -15.32
N VAL A 228 20.61 4.54 -16.53
CA VAL A 228 21.90 5.18 -16.77
C VAL A 228 21.92 6.64 -16.27
N GLN A 229 20.78 7.28 -16.00
CA GLN A 229 20.71 8.74 -15.80
C GLN A 229 19.94 9.29 -14.60
N ARG A 230 19.63 8.71 -13.51
CA ARG A 230 19.30 9.51 -12.30
C ARG A 230 17.96 9.39 -11.57
N ARG A 231 17.12 8.38 -11.59
CA ARG A 231 16.00 8.36 -10.58
C ARG A 231 15.60 6.97 -10.13
N GLU A 232 15.21 6.86 -8.85
CA GLU A 232 14.48 5.71 -8.31
C GLU A 232 13.19 5.54 -9.07
N GLN A 233 13.03 4.41 -9.77
CA GLN A 233 11.94 4.27 -10.71
C GLN A 233 11.05 3.05 -10.45
N PHE A 234 11.40 2.22 -9.47
CA PHE A 234 10.56 1.11 -9.05
C PHE A 234 9.95 1.38 -7.69
N THR A 235 8.64 1.56 -7.63
CA THR A 235 7.93 1.53 -6.34
C THR A 235 7.96 0.11 -5.80
N LEU A 236 8.78 -0.12 -4.79
CA LEU A 236 8.82 -1.39 -4.08
C LEU A 236 7.60 -1.48 -3.16
N LEU A 237 6.93 -2.62 -3.14
CA LEU A 237 5.73 -2.83 -2.37
C LEU A 237 5.95 -3.92 -1.32
N ASP A 238 5.43 -3.69 -0.12
CA ASP A 238 5.35 -4.66 0.98
C ASP A 238 6.69 -5.38 1.25
N GLU A 239 6.75 -6.69 1.03
CA GLU A 239 7.93 -7.52 1.29
C GLU A 239 9.15 -7.13 0.45
N GLN A 240 8.95 -6.51 -0.72
CA GLN A 240 10.06 -5.99 -1.54
C GLN A 240 10.74 -4.82 -0.83
N GLN A 241 9.96 -3.89 -0.28
CA GLN A 241 10.49 -2.75 0.49
C GLN A 241 11.17 -3.23 1.77
N VAL A 242 10.57 -4.18 2.48
CA VAL A 242 11.17 -4.79 3.68
C VAL A 242 12.53 -5.43 3.34
N ALA A 243 12.59 -6.22 2.27
CA ALA A 243 13.83 -6.87 1.85
C ALA A 243 14.92 -5.84 1.48
N TYR A 244 14.55 -4.79 0.73
CA TYR A 244 15.42 -3.68 0.38
C TYR A 244 16.02 -3.02 1.64
N SER A 245 15.19 -2.64 2.60
CA SER A 245 15.60 -1.96 3.83
C SER A 245 16.50 -2.84 4.70
N ILE A 246 16.20 -4.14 4.81
CA ILE A 246 17.05 -5.08 5.55
C ILE A 246 18.43 -5.19 4.90
N VAL A 247 18.51 -5.26 3.56
CA VAL A 247 19.80 -5.31 2.86
C VAL A 247 20.59 -4.03 3.06
N MET A 248 19.95 -2.84 2.92
CA MET A 248 20.61 -1.55 3.13
C MET A 248 21.13 -1.42 4.55
N ARG A 249 20.38 -1.87 5.56
CA ARG A 249 20.83 -1.96 6.95
C ARG A 249 22.07 -2.87 7.09
N ALA A 250 22.08 -4.04 6.47
CA ALA A 250 23.21 -4.97 6.50
C ALA A 250 24.45 -4.35 5.85
N VAL A 251 24.29 -3.67 4.72
CA VAL A 251 25.37 -2.93 4.03
C VAL A 251 25.95 -1.85 4.92
N ASN A 252 25.11 -1.01 5.54
CA ASN A 252 25.55 0.07 6.41
C ASN A 252 26.33 -0.47 7.63
N ARG A 253 25.87 -1.57 8.24
CA ARG A 253 26.58 -2.25 9.33
C ARG A 253 27.92 -2.83 8.89
N ALA A 254 27.96 -3.51 7.73
CA ALA A 254 29.18 -4.10 7.21
C ALA A 254 30.29 -3.04 6.99
N TYR A 255 29.92 -1.88 6.46
CA TYR A 255 30.84 -0.76 6.28
C TYR A 255 31.31 -0.16 7.61
N GLY A 256 30.39 0.09 8.54
CA GLY A 256 30.76 0.66 9.86
C GLY A 256 31.63 -0.24 10.70
N ALA A 257 31.42 -1.55 10.59
CA ALA A 257 32.18 -2.55 11.37
C ALA A 257 33.40 -3.18 10.60
N ASN A 258 33.60 -2.81 9.31
CA ASN A 258 34.55 -3.43 8.39
C ASN A 258 34.40 -4.97 8.37
N THR A 259 33.20 -5.47 8.27
CA THR A 259 32.87 -6.89 8.26
C THR A 259 32.20 -7.30 6.92
N LYS A 260 32.21 -8.60 6.64
CA LYS A 260 31.48 -9.18 5.50
C LYS A 260 30.15 -9.68 5.99
N GLN A 261 29.08 -9.41 5.22
CA GLN A 261 27.75 -9.92 5.47
C GLN A 261 27.19 -10.61 4.23
N VAL A 262 26.37 -11.64 4.43
CA VAL A 262 25.61 -12.31 3.38
C VAL A 262 24.14 -12.18 3.71
N VAL A 263 23.38 -11.63 2.79
CA VAL A 263 21.90 -11.55 2.89
C VAL A 263 21.29 -12.43 1.80
N VAL A 264 20.42 -13.34 2.19
CA VAL A 264 19.74 -14.23 1.26
C VAL A 264 18.28 -13.81 1.14
N ILE A 265 17.85 -13.47 -0.08
CA ILE A 265 16.45 -13.13 -0.39
C ILE A 265 15.84 -14.30 -1.16
N THR A 266 14.82 -14.92 -0.60
CA THR A 266 14.07 -16.02 -1.24
C THR A 266 12.71 -15.54 -1.70
N GLY A 267 12.20 -16.14 -2.78
CA GLY A 267 10.88 -15.81 -3.31
C GLY A 267 10.60 -16.58 -4.60
N GLY A 268 9.31 -16.81 -4.89
CA GLY A 268 8.86 -17.48 -6.10
C GLY A 268 9.14 -16.71 -7.40
N PRO A 269 8.88 -17.27 -8.56
CA PRO A 269 8.91 -16.57 -9.84
C PRO A 269 7.97 -15.35 -9.80
N GLY A 270 8.41 -14.22 -10.38
CA GLY A 270 7.60 -12.98 -10.42
C GLY A 270 7.50 -12.21 -9.11
N SER A 271 8.18 -12.60 -8.01
CA SER A 271 8.14 -11.90 -6.72
C SER A 271 8.94 -10.58 -6.71
N GLY A 272 9.57 -10.19 -7.80
CA GLY A 272 10.30 -8.92 -7.92
C GLY A 272 11.73 -8.94 -7.39
N LYS A 273 12.37 -10.11 -7.19
CA LYS A 273 13.76 -10.20 -6.72
C LYS A 273 14.75 -9.40 -7.57
N SER A 274 14.57 -9.41 -8.90
CA SER A 274 15.41 -8.63 -9.80
C SER A 274 15.20 -7.12 -9.66
N VAL A 275 13.96 -6.70 -9.38
CA VAL A 275 13.63 -5.30 -9.09
C VAL A 275 14.34 -4.82 -7.82
N ILE A 276 14.30 -5.62 -6.75
CA ILE A 276 15.01 -5.32 -5.50
C ILE A 276 16.53 -5.21 -5.77
N ALA A 277 17.10 -6.13 -6.55
CA ALA A 277 18.53 -6.12 -6.86
C ALA A 277 18.93 -4.85 -7.65
N LEU A 278 18.15 -4.45 -8.65
CA LEU A 278 18.38 -3.23 -9.44
C LEU A 278 18.24 -1.97 -8.59
N SER A 279 17.20 -1.88 -7.74
CA SER A 279 17.00 -0.75 -6.82
C SER A 279 18.19 -0.61 -5.83
N LEU A 280 18.66 -1.72 -5.27
CA LEU A 280 19.85 -1.75 -4.41
C LEU A 280 21.10 -1.28 -5.16
N MET A 281 21.29 -1.74 -6.40
CA MET A 281 22.42 -1.35 -7.23
C MET A 281 22.42 0.16 -7.48
N GLY A 282 21.28 0.72 -7.91
CA GLY A 282 21.12 2.15 -8.16
C GLY A 282 21.44 2.99 -6.91
N GLU A 283 20.87 2.60 -5.76
CA GLU A 283 21.10 3.31 -4.49
C GLU A 283 22.58 3.27 -4.04
N LEU A 284 23.19 2.10 -4.10
CA LEU A 284 24.60 1.94 -3.70
C LEU A 284 25.55 2.70 -4.64
N ALA A 285 25.27 2.70 -5.95
CA ALA A 285 26.02 3.47 -6.93
C ALA A 285 25.91 4.99 -6.66
N ARG A 286 24.71 5.50 -6.34
CA ARG A 286 24.48 6.90 -5.93
C ARG A 286 25.27 7.28 -4.67
N ARG A 287 25.43 6.35 -3.75
CA ARG A 287 26.28 6.53 -2.54
C ARG A 287 27.79 6.39 -2.84
N GLY A 288 28.18 6.31 -4.11
CA GLY A 288 29.58 6.18 -4.51
C GLY A 288 30.19 4.80 -4.17
N ARG A 289 29.36 3.76 -4.04
CA ARG A 289 29.80 2.39 -3.76
C ARG A 289 30.02 1.61 -5.04
N THR A 290 31.09 0.82 -5.09
CA THR A 290 31.29 -0.14 -6.17
C THR A 290 30.32 -1.31 -5.99
N VAL A 291 29.49 -1.56 -6.99
CA VAL A 291 28.49 -2.63 -6.99
C VAL A 291 28.68 -3.50 -8.22
N MET A 292 28.51 -4.80 -8.04
CA MET A 292 28.54 -5.76 -9.13
C MET A 292 27.28 -6.63 -9.06
N HIS A 293 26.57 -6.74 -10.17
CA HIS A 293 25.44 -7.67 -10.33
C HIS A 293 25.90 -8.87 -11.16
N ALA A 294 25.73 -10.08 -10.62
CA ALA A 294 25.98 -11.32 -11.30
C ALA A 294 24.68 -12.11 -11.46
N THR A 295 24.39 -12.59 -12.65
CA THR A 295 23.19 -13.40 -12.93
C THR A 295 23.57 -14.67 -13.66
N GLY A 296 22.91 -15.79 -13.31
CA GLY A 296 23.01 -17.04 -14.08
C GLY A 296 22.06 -17.10 -15.27
N SER A 297 21.25 -16.07 -15.50
CA SER A 297 20.28 -15.99 -16.61
C SER A 297 20.91 -15.27 -17.80
N SER A 298 21.00 -15.95 -18.94
CA SER A 298 21.47 -15.34 -20.20
C SER A 298 20.60 -14.17 -20.69
N ALA A 299 19.32 -14.10 -20.27
CA ALA A 299 18.42 -13.01 -20.64
C ALA A 299 18.75 -11.67 -19.95
N LEU A 300 19.40 -11.68 -18.78
CA LEU A 300 19.85 -10.47 -18.09
C LEU A 300 21.27 -10.05 -18.47
N GLY A 301 22.06 -10.97 -19.02
CA GLY A 301 23.44 -10.71 -19.48
C GLY A 301 23.50 -9.88 -20.77
N LEU A 302 22.41 -9.79 -21.54
CA LEU A 302 22.34 -9.02 -22.79
C LEU A 302 22.03 -7.53 -22.60
N MET A 303 21.79 -7.07 -21.37
CA MET A 303 21.55 -5.65 -21.07
C MET A 303 22.81 -4.85 -20.74
N HIS A 304 24.00 -5.46 -20.86
CA HIS A 304 25.31 -4.86 -20.47
C HIS A 304 26.33 -4.76 -21.60
N GLU A 305 25.93 -4.84 -22.88
CA GLU A 305 26.79 -4.49 -24.02
C GLU A 305 26.37 -3.16 -24.67
#